data_06cfa774c4a0a11170f2c72f6e1a4148
#
_entry.id   06cfa774c4a0a11170f2c72f6e1a4148
#
_cell.length_a   1.000
_cell.length_b   1.000
_cell.length_c   1.000
_cell.angle_alpha   90.00
_cell.angle_beta   90.00
_cell.angle_gamma   90.00
#
_symmetry.space_group_name_H-M   'P 1'
#
loop_
_entity.id
_entity.type
_entity.pdbx_description
1 polymer ?
#
loop_
_entity_poly.entity_id
_entity_poly.type
_entity_poly.pdbx_seq_one_letter_code
_entity_poly.pdbx_strand_id
1 'polypeptide(L)'
;SKNYAERRSAYLKNSDRINEYRKADEAGRELSAVELIDYAGLSFERGEEEALSVAERLEEKMPGAPLALYYKGALLVRRGDETGVPLLYSAAQARQPLAEDAIGFIGKFALRMGRQDLLDEYRSRSVKFFQSELDYAADVRRSRNCRFVSADVPAERKASAIKDILLSGRGKVAEAIAATKRSTDGKDMLFCILRLDASIESEEGYEIMDSVYHYFLCAELTKNGRFILIDFFSARKEAEKIKKSVPDCVWYIKK
;
A
#
# COMPACT_ATOMS: atom_id res chain seq x y z
N SER A 1 -15.78 7.15 -26.59
CA SER A 1 -15.95 5.82 -26.01
C SER A 1 -16.05 5.93 -24.48
N LYS A 2 -16.81 5.01 -23.87
CA LYS A 2 -17.05 4.96 -22.41
C LYS A 2 -15.75 5.06 -21.59
N ASN A 3 -14.70 4.37 -22.04
CA ASN A 3 -13.36 4.35 -21.41
C ASN A 3 -12.68 5.74 -21.38
N TYR A 4 -12.90 6.61 -22.35
CA TYR A 4 -12.33 7.97 -22.37
C TYR A 4 -13.03 8.88 -21.34
N ALA A 5 -14.35 8.79 -21.25
CA ALA A 5 -15.13 9.59 -20.29
C ALA A 5 -14.79 9.20 -18.85
N GLU A 6 -14.67 7.90 -18.57
CA GLU A 6 -14.29 7.37 -17.25
C GLU A 6 -12.89 7.84 -16.84
N ARG A 7 -11.88 7.70 -17.74
CA ARG A 7 -10.52 8.19 -17.48
C ARG A 7 -10.46 9.70 -17.25
N ARG A 8 -11.27 10.47 -18.01
CA ARG A 8 -11.34 11.92 -17.84
C ARG A 8 -11.97 12.30 -16.51
N SER A 9 -13.02 11.59 -16.08
CA SER A 9 -13.67 11.79 -14.78
C SER A 9 -12.69 11.53 -13.63
N ALA A 10 -12.01 10.39 -13.63
CA ALA A 10 -10.99 10.05 -12.64
C ALA A 10 -9.85 11.09 -12.62
N TYR A 11 -9.39 11.55 -13.79
CA TYR A 11 -8.37 12.59 -13.89
C TYR A 11 -8.81 13.91 -13.23
N LEU A 12 -10.03 14.38 -13.47
CA LEU A 12 -10.56 15.61 -12.88
C LEU A 12 -10.71 15.47 -11.36
N LYS A 13 -11.25 14.36 -10.89
CA LYS A 13 -11.42 14.07 -9.46
C LYS A 13 -10.09 14.02 -8.70
N ASN A 14 -9.06 13.41 -9.29
CA ASN A 14 -7.72 13.40 -8.71
C ASN A 14 -7.09 14.81 -8.67
N SER A 15 -7.37 15.65 -9.69
CA SER A 15 -6.99 17.07 -9.67
C SER A 15 -7.61 17.82 -8.52
N ASP A 16 -8.91 17.62 -8.29
CA ASP A 16 -9.63 18.32 -7.22
C ASP A 16 -9.06 17.93 -5.84
N ARG A 17 -8.76 16.64 -5.62
CA ARG A 17 -8.13 16.16 -4.39
C ARG A 17 -6.73 16.76 -4.17
N ILE A 18 -5.89 16.80 -5.20
CA ILE A 18 -4.58 17.47 -5.11
C ILE A 18 -4.76 18.93 -4.72
N ASN A 19 -5.71 19.64 -5.34
CA ASN A 19 -5.98 21.04 -5.04
C ASN A 19 -6.51 21.24 -3.60
N GLU A 20 -7.28 20.31 -3.06
CA GLU A 20 -7.70 20.33 -1.66
C GLU A 20 -6.50 20.21 -0.71
N TYR A 21 -5.52 19.34 -1.00
CA TYR A 21 -4.30 19.23 -0.21
C TYR A 21 -3.43 20.49 -0.31
N ARG A 22 -3.27 21.07 -1.51
CA ARG A 22 -2.57 22.36 -1.71
C ARG A 22 -3.19 23.48 -0.89
N LYS A 23 -4.51 23.63 -0.93
CA LYS A 23 -5.24 24.61 -0.12
C LYS A 23 -5.05 24.39 1.38
N ALA A 24 -5.03 23.13 1.82
CA ALA A 24 -4.78 22.81 3.21
C ALA A 24 -3.36 23.24 3.64
N ASP A 25 -2.36 22.97 2.80
CA ASP A 25 -0.98 23.40 3.03
C ASP A 25 -0.86 24.93 3.05
N GLU A 26 -1.46 25.64 2.10
CA GLU A 26 -1.50 27.11 2.04
C GLU A 26 -2.16 27.73 3.28
N ALA A 27 -3.16 27.04 3.84
CA ALA A 27 -3.82 27.43 5.08
C ALA A 27 -3.01 27.06 6.35
N GLY A 28 -1.82 26.47 6.21
CA GLY A 28 -0.99 26.02 7.34
C GLY A 28 -1.57 24.81 8.10
N ARG A 29 -2.51 24.06 7.49
CA ARG A 29 -3.05 22.84 8.07
C ARG A 29 -2.08 21.68 7.90
N GLU A 30 -1.68 21.07 8.99
CA GLU A 30 -0.87 19.86 8.95
C GLU A 30 -1.68 18.67 8.38
N LEU A 31 -1.15 18.02 7.34
CA LEU A 31 -1.74 16.82 6.77
C LEU A 31 -1.42 15.59 7.63
N SER A 32 -2.40 14.72 7.81
CA SER A 32 -2.22 13.42 8.45
C SER A 32 -1.37 12.49 7.57
N ALA A 33 -0.84 11.40 8.14
CA ALA A 33 -0.10 10.41 7.38
C ALA A 33 -0.91 9.83 6.22
N VAL A 34 -2.20 9.55 6.44
CA VAL A 34 -3.11 9.05 5.41
C VAL A 34 -3.30 10.05 4.26
N GLU A 35 -3.48 11.34 4.58
CA GLU A 35 -3.59 12.39 3.56
C GLU A 35 -2.29 12.56 2.78
N LEU A 36 -1.12 12.44 3.45
CA LEU A 36 0.19 12.47 2.77
C LEU A 36 0.41 11.27 1.87
N ILE A 37 -0.02 10.07 2.26
CA ILE A 37 0.04 8.87 1.41
C ILE A 37 -0.76 9.10 0.12
N ASP A 38 -1.99 9.58 0.27
CA ASP A 38 -2.87 9.86 -0.86
C ASP A 38 -2.31 10.97 -1.76
N TYR A 39 -1.87 12.08 -1.16
CA TYR A 39 -1.29 13.21 -1.88
C TYR A 39 -0.01 12.82 -2.63
N ALA A 40 0.89 12.06 -1.99
CA ALA A 40 2.11 11.58 -2.64
C ALA A 40 1.81 10.67 -3.83
N GLY A 41 0.87 9.73 -3.68
CA GLY A 41 0.46 8.85 -4.77
C GLY A 41 -0.12 9.62 -5.96
N LEU A 42 -1.09 10.49 -5.71
CA LEU A 42 -1.73 11.29 -6.75
C LEU A 42 -0.73 12.21 -7.47
N SER A 43 0.13 12.91 -6.71
CA SER A 43 1.14 13.80 -7.28
C SER A 43 2.20 13.04 -8.09
N PHE A 44 2.60 11.86 -7.62
CA PHE A 44 3.52 10.97 -8.34
C PHE A 44 2.94 10.48 -9.67
N GLU A 45 1.69 9.99 -9.67
CA GLU A 45 1.01 9.48 -10.87
C GLU A 45 0.81 10.56 -11.92
N ARG A 46 0.51 11.77 -11.49
CA ARG A 46 0.30 12.91 -12.38
C ARG A 46 1.58 13.61 -12.81
N GLY A 47 2.71 13.33 -12.17
CA GLY A 47 3.99 13.98 -12.42
C GLY A 47 4.01 15.44 -11.97
N GLU A 48 3.29 15.77 -10.90
CA GLU A 48 3.27 17.13 -10.34
C GLU A 48 4.65 17.53 -9.80
N GLU A 49 4.97 18.83 -9.86
CA GLU A 49 6.29 19.33 -9.44
C GLU A 49 6.58 19.06 -7.96
N GLU A 50 5.56 19.17 -7.11
CA GLU A 50 5.66 18.95 -5.68
C GLU A 50 5.76 17.46 -5.26
N ALA A 51 5.61 16.51 -6.19
CA ALA A 51 5.58 15.08 -5.84
C ALA A 51 6.78 14.64 -4.99
N LEU A 52 7.97 15.20 -5.24
CA LEU A 52 9.16 14.87 -4.47
C LEU A 52 9.06 15.43 -3.03
N SER A 53 8.68 16.69 -2.87
CA SER A 53 8.55 17.31 -1.55
C SER A 53 7.45 16.66 -0.72
N VAL A 54 6.36 16.23 -1.35
CA VAL A 54 5.29 15.49 -0.67
C VAL A 54 5.78 14.11 -0.21
N ALA A 55 6.56 13.41 -1.04
CA ALA A 55 7.16 12.13 -0.66
C ALA A 55 8.17 12.28 0.50
N GLU A 56 8.94 13.38 0.53
CA GLU A 56 9.84 13.71 1.64
C GLU A 56 9.07 13.98 2.93
N ARG A 57 7.99 14.74 2.89
CA ARG A 57 7.11 14.97 4.05
C ARG A 57 6.47 13.66 4.55
N LEU A 58 6.09 12.76 3.64
CA LEU A 58 5.60 11.45 4.03
C LEU A 58 6.69 10.64 4.76
N GLU A 59 7.94 10.68 4.28
CA GLU A 59 9.07 10.03 4.94
C GLU A 59 9.36 10.63 6.33
N GLU A 60 9.25 11.95 6.49
CA GLU A 60 9.37 12.63 7.79
C GLU A 60 8.25 12.21 8.75
N LYS A 61 7.02 12.10 8.27
CA LYS A 61 5.86 11.70 9.07
C LYS A 61 5.86 10.21 9.42
N MET A 62 6.35 9.37 8.50
CA MET A 62 6.47 7.92 8.63
C MET A 62 7.87 7.47 8.20
N PRO A 63 8.88 7.58 9.08
CA PRO A 63 10.26 7.24 8.75
C PRO A 63 10.39 5.80 8.22
N GLY A 64 11.03 5.65 7.07
CA GLY A 64 11.23 4.37 6.42
C GLY A 64 9.98 3.79 5.74
N ALA A 65 8.89 4.56 5.60
CA ALA A 65 7.69 4.12 4.91
C ALA A 65 8.00 3.65 3.48
N PRO A 66 7.71 2.39 3.11
CA PRO A 66 8.10 1.83 1.82
C PRO A 66 7.58 2.62 0.62
N LEU A 67 6.36 3.16 0.67
CA LEU A 67 5.83 4.00 -0.39
C LEU A 67 6.55 5.35 -0.50
N ALA A 68 6.94 5.96 0.62
CA ALA A 68 7.73 7.20 0.59
C ALA A 68 9.08 6.98 -0.10
N LEU A 69 9.78 5.90 0.29
CA LEU A 69 11.04 5.49 -0.35
C LEU A 69 10.86 5.18 -1.83
N TYR A 70 9.77 4.52 -2.20
CA TYR A 70 9.45 4.21 -3.58
C TYR A 70 9.22 5.46 -4.42
N TYR A 71 8.32 6.37 -4.00
CA TYR A 71 8.03 7.59 -4.74
C TYR A 71 9.25 8.49 -4.84
N LYS A 72 9.96 8.73 -3.74
CA LYS A 72 11.18 9.51 -3.72
C LYS A 72 12.25 8.90 -4.63
N GLY A 73 12.51 7.61 -4.49
CA GLY A 73 13.48 6.89 -5.33
C GLY A 73 13.14 6.95 -6.81
N ALA A 74 11.88 6.71 -7.18
CA ALA A 74 11.43 6.75 -8.57
C ALA A 74 11.53 8.17 -9.18
N LEU A 75 11.21 9.21 -8.41
CA LEU A 75 11.33 10.61 -8.87
C LEU A 75 12.78 11.02 -9.05
N LEU A 76 13.68 10.63 -8.14
CA LEU A 76 15.12 10.90 -8.26
C LEU A 76 15.71 10.23 -9.49
N VAL A 77 15.48 8.93 -9.71
CA VAL A 77 16.01 8.24 -10.89
C VAL A 77 15.40 8.76 -12.21
N ARG A 78 14.15 9.23 -12.19
CA ARG A 78 13.55 9.90 -13.37
C ARG A 78 14.30 11.18 -13.73
N ARG A 79 14.78 11.93 -12.73
CA ARG A 79 15.60 13.15 -12.89
C ARG A 79 17.08 12.88 -13.23
N GLY A 80 17.49 11.62 -13.27
CA GLY A 80 18.88 11.22 -13.51
C GLY A 80 19.74 11.13 -12.25
N ASP A 81 19.13 11.22 -11.07
CA ASP A 81 19.83 11.16 -9.79
C ASP A 81 19.91 9.71 -9.29
N GLU A 82 21.13 9.19 -9.21
CA GLU A 82 21.44 7.82 -8.80
C GLU A 82 21.12 7.55 -7.33
N THR A 83 21.03 8.59 -6.49
CA THR A 83 20.68 8.43 -5.06
C THR A 83 19.30 7.82 -4.84
N GLY A 84 18.43 7.83 -5.88
CA GLY A 84 17.16 7.12 -5.86
C GLY A 84 17.26 5.59 -5.91
N VAL A 85 18.37 5.03 -6.42
CA VAL A 85 18.52 3.57 -6.58
C VAL A 85 18.45 2.82 -5.24
N PRO A 86 19.23 3.18 -4.19
CA PRO A 86 19.14 2.51 -2.90
C PRO A 86 17.76 2.65 -2.23
N LEU A 87 17.04 3.76 -2.45
CA LEU A 87 15.69 3.93 -1.93
C LEU A 87 14.71 2.95 -2.56
N LEU A 88 14.79 2.75 -3.87
CA LEU A 88 13.98 1.78 -4.61
C LEU A 88 14.27 0.34 -4.16
N TYR A 89 15.53 -0.03 -3.94
CA TYR A 89 15.87 -1.33 -3.38
C TYR A 89 15.31 -1.53 -1.97
N SER A 90 15.38 -0.50 -1.13
CA SER A 90 14.82 -0.54 0.23
C SER A 90 13.31 -0.72 0.20
N ALA A 91 12.60 -0.01 -0.67
CA ALA A 91 11.16 -0.16 -0.86
C ALA A 91 10.78 -1.58 -1.33
N ALA A 92 11.49 -2.09 -2.34
CA ALA A 92 11.28 -3.44 -2.87
C ALA A 92 11.51 -4.53 -1.81
N GLN A 93 12.52 -4.35 -0.97
CA GLN A 93 12.83 -5.29 0.10
C GLN A 93 11.81 -5.24 1.25
N ALA A 94 11.33 -4.04 1.58
CA ALA A 94 10.38 -3.83 2.67
C ALA A 94 8.97 -4.31 2.32
N ARG A 95 8.56 -4.17 1.06
CA ARG A 95 7.20 -4.54 0.58
C ARG A 95 7.27 -5.18 -0.78
N GLN A 96 7.00 -6.47 -0.79
CA GLN A 96 7.01 -7.29 -2.00
C GLN A 96 6.10 -6.73 -3.14
N PRO A 97 4.89 -6.17 -2.88
CA PRO A 97 4.07 -5.57 -3.95
C PRO A 97 4.71 -4.38 -4.67
N LEU A 98 5.70 -3.72 -4.06
CA LEU A 98 6.45 -2.63 -4.70
C LEU A 98 7.67 -3.12 -5.50
N ALA A 99 8.03 -4.39 -5.38
CA ALA A 99 9.31 -4.89 -5.90
C ALA A 99 9.37 -4.81 -7.44
N GLU A 100 8.32 -5.21 -8.14
CA GLU A 100 8.29 -5.21 -9.61
C GLU A 100 8.52 -3.80 -10.17
N ASP A 101 7.74 -2.84 -9.71
CA ASP A 101 7.83 -1.46 -10.18
C ASP A 101 9.15 -0.80 -9.78
N ALA A 102 9.58 -0.97 -8.53
CA ALA A 102 10.83 -0.39 -8.03
C ALA A 102 12.04 -0.92 -8.83
N ILE A 103 12.10 -2.24 -9.03
CA ILE A 103 13.16 -2.87 -9.82
C ILE A 103 13.07 -2.43 -11.29
N GLY A 104 11.86 -2.27 -11.83
CA GLY A 104 11.64 -1.75 -13.18
C GLY A 104 12.19 -0.33 -13.37
N PHE A 105 12.04 0.55 -12.37
CA PHE A 105 12.65 1.90 -12.40
C PHE A 105 14.18 1.83 -12.42
N ILE A 106 14.78 0.98 -11.60
CA ILE A 106 16.25 0.80 -11.55
C ILE A 106 16.79 0.32 -12.90
N GLY A 107 16.16 -0.71 -13.49
CA GLY A 107 16.57 -1.23 -14.80
C GLY A 107 16.48 -0.17 -15.90
N LYS A 108 15.38 0.58 -15.96
CA LYS A 108 15.21 1.68 -16.93
C LYS A 108 16.25 2.79 -16.73
N PHE A 109 16.54 3.15 -15.49
CA PHE A 109 17.57 4.13 -15.14
C PHE A 109 18.96 3.66 -15.59
N ALA A 110 19.34 2.44 -15.22
CA ALA A 110 20.65 1.87 -15.57
C ALA A 110 20.87 1.81 -17.11
N LEU A 111 19.84 1.40 -17.87
CA LEU A 111 19.86 1.41 -19.33
C LEU A 111 20.05 2.82 -19.88
N ARG A 112 19.30 3.80 -19.40
CA ARG A 112 19.36 5.19 -19.85
C ARG A 112 20.71 5.83 -19.57
N MET A 113 21.33 5.51 -18.43
CA MET A 113 22.62 6.06 -17.99
C MET A 113 23.82 5.27 -18.48
N GLY A 114 23.61 4.15 -19.20
CA GLY A 114 24.68 3.28 -19.68
C GLY A 114 25.49 2.60 -18.54
N ARG A 115 24.87 2.43 -17.34
CA ARG A 115 25.51 1.89 -16.15
C ARG A 115 25.44 0.35 -16.14
N GLN A 116 26.47 -0.28 -16.68
CA GLN A 116 26.56 -1.75 -16.75
C GLN A 116 26.61 -2.39 -15.36
N ASP A 117 27.29 -1.77 -14.40
CA ASP A 117 27.37 -2.19 -13.01
C ASP A 117 25.98 -2.29 -12.35
N LEU A 118 25.13 -1.27 -12.53
CA LEU A 118 23.75 -1.29 -12.03
C LEU A 118 22.86 -2.31 -12.78
N LEU A 119 23.13 -2.56 -14.06
CA LEU A 119 22.40 -3.59 -14.82
C LEU A 119 22.73 -5.00 -14.31
N ASP A 120 23.97 -5.26 -13.96
CA ASP A 120 24.39 -6.56 -13.44
C ASP A 120 23.83 -6.78 -12.02
N GLU A 121 23.85 -5.74 -11.19
CA GLU A 121 23.17 -5.75 -9.87
C GLU A 121 21.66 -5.96 -10.01
N TYR A 122 21.00 -5.23 -10.92
CA TYR A 122 19.59 -5.40 -11.26
C TYR A 122 19.26 -6.85 -11.63
N ARG A 123 20.03 -7.46 -12.54
CA ARG A 123 19.81 -8.86 -12.95
C ARG A 123 19.94 -9.83 -11.78
N SER A 124 20.95 -9.65 -10.95
CA SER A 124 21.18 -10.50 -9.78
C SER A 124 20.06 -10.39 -8.74
N ARG A 125 19.56 -9.17 -8.47
CA ARG A 125 18.52 -8.92 -7.47
C ARG A 125 17.11 -9.24 -7.97
N SER A 126 16.82 -8.99 -9.25
CA SER A 126 15.48 -9.23 -9.82
C SER A 126 15.06 -10.68 -9.72
N VAL A 127 15.96 -11.64 -9.94
CA VAL A 127 15.67 -13.07 -9.79
C VAL A 127 15.18 -13.39 -8.38
N LYS A 128 15.80 -12.82 -7.34
CA LYS A 128 15.41 -13.04 -5.94
C LYS A 128 14.05 -12.43 -5.63
N PHE A 129 13.77 -11.23 -6.15
CA PHE A 129 12.48 -10.57 -5.95
C PHE A 129 11.36 -11.34 -6.63
N PHE A 130 11.52 -11.78 -7.88
CA PHE A 130 10.52 -12.56 -8.61
C PHE A 130 10.27 -13.93 -7.96
N GLN A 131 11.29 -14.59 -7.43
CA GLN A 131 11.11 -15.84 -6.68
C GLN A 131 10.30 -15.59 -5.41
N SER A 132 10.59 -14.52 -4.68
CA SER A 132 9.82 -14.12 -3.49
C SER A 132 8.34 -13.84 -3.82
N GLU A 133 8.07 -13.28 -4.99
CA GLU A 133 6.71 -13.02 -5.46
C GLU A 133 5.94 -14.31 -5.76
N LEU A 134 6.58 -15.25 -6.45
CA LEU A 134 5.98 -16.55 -6.71
C LEU A 134 5.66 -17.29 -5.42
N ASP A 135 6.56 -17.24 -4.44
CA ASP A 135 6.35 -17.84 -3.12
C ASP A 135 5.19 -17.17 -2.38
N TYR A 136 5.10 -15.83 -2.43
CA TYR A 136 3.99 -15.07 -1.84
C TYR A 136 2.65 -15.42 -2.51
N ALA A 137 2.59 -15.43 -3.84
CA ALA A 137 1.38 -15.78 -4.57
C ALA A 137 0.94 -17.23 -4.29
N ALA A 138 1.90 -18.15 -4.14
CA ALA A 138 1.62 -19.53 -3.76
C ALA A 138 1.03 -19.62 -2.35
N ASP A 139 1.55 -18.85 -1.40
CA ASP A 139 1.04 -18.78 -0.02
C ASP A 139 -0.37 -18.20 0.04
N VAL A 140 -0.66 -17.17 -0.75
CA VAL A 140 -2.02 -16.60 -0.86
C VAL A 140 -3.01 -17.64 -1.37
N ARG A 141 -2.63 -18.42 -2.41
CA ARG A 141 -3.50 -19.48 -2.99
C ARG A 141 -3.73 -20.65 -2.05
N ARG A 142 -2.77 -21.01 -1.19
CA ARG A 142 -2.88 -22.08 -0.18
C ARG A 142 -3.82 -21.74 1.00
N SER A 143 -4.62 -20.69 0.88
CA SER A 143 -5.46 -20.16 1.97
C SER A 143 -6.56 -21.12 2.47
N ARG A 144 -6.95 -22.13 1.68
CA ARG A 144 -8.10 -23.01 2.00
C ARG A 144 -7.93 -23.84 3.28
N ASN A 145 -6.70 -24.20 3.67
CA ASN A 145 -6.40 -25.03 4.85
C ASN A 145 -5.64 -24.29 5.96
N CYS A 146 -5.63 -22.96 5.93
CA CYS A 146 -4.87 -22.17 6.89
C CYS A 146 -5.59 -22.07 8.24
N ARG A 147 -4.78 -22.07 9.31
CA ARG A 147 -5.21 -21.73 10.65
C ARG A 147 -5.13 -20.23 10.82
N PHE A 148 -6.23 -19.63 11.27
CA PHE A 148 -6.28 -18.27 11.71
C PHE A 148 -6.14 -18.20 13.22
N VAL A 149 -5.40 -17.21 13.72
CA VAL A 149 -5.26 -16.90 15.14
C VAL A 149 -5.43 -15.40 15.34
N SER A 150 -5.53 -14.94 16.59
CA SER A 150 -5.59 -13.50 16.89
C SER A 150 -4.45 -12.75 16.19
N ALA A 151 -4.76 -11.56 15.69
CA ALA A 151 -3.77 -10.75 14.99
C ALA A 151 -2.61 -10.39 15.95
N ASP A 152 -1.39 -10.73 15.56
CA ASP A 152 -0.15 -10.40 16.29
C ASP A 152 0.23 -8.93 16.01
N VAL A 153 -0.64 -8.03 16.46
CA VAL A 153 -0.46 -6.57 16.35
C VAL A 153 -0.56 -5.97 17.73
N PRO A 154 0.44 -5.21 18.22
CA PRO A 154 0.38 -4.54 19.52
C PRO A 154 -0.88 -3.66 19.65
N ALA A 155 -1.47 -3.62 20.85
CA ALA A 155 -2.74 -2.92 21.08
C ALA A 155 -2.70 -1.44 20.66
N GLU A 156 -1.59 -0.74 20.90
CA GLU A 156 -1.39 0.65 20.50
C GLU A 156 -1.38 0.80 18.99
N ARG A 157 -0.66 -0.07 18.27
CA ARG A 157 -0.64 -0.11 16.80
C ARG A 157 -2.00 -0.48 16.22
N LYS A 158 -2.73 -1.40 16.88
CA LYS A 158 -4.09 -1.76 16.47
C LYS A 158 -5.02 -0.54 16.54
N ALA A 159 -4.99 0.22 17.64
CA ALA A 159 -5.82 1.41 17.79
C ALA A 159 -5.52 2.48 16.72
N SER A 160 -4.23 2.75 16.46
CA SER A 160 -3.82 3.65 15.39
C SER A 160 -4.26 3.13 14.01
N ALA A 161 -4.04 1.84 13.73
CA ALA A 161 -4.43 1.24 12.46
C ALA A 161 -5.94 1.34 12.19
N ILE A 162 -6.78 1.12 13.20
CA ILE A 162 -8.23 1.28 13.07
C ILE A 162 -8.57 2.72 12.66
N LYS A 163 -7.99 3.71 13.36
CA LYS A 163 -8.20 5.13 13.04
C LYS A 163 -7.80 5.45 11.60
N ASP A 164 -6.64 4.98 11.17
CA ASP A 164 -6.11 5.27 9.85
C ASP A 164 -6.87 4.52 8.73
N ILE A 165 -7.34 3.28 8.99
CA ILE A 165 -8.24 2.56 8.10
C ILE A 165 -9.55 3.33 7.92
N LEU A 166 -10.12 3.89 9.00
CA LEU A 166 -11.35 4.67 8.92
C LEU A 166 -11.15 5.98 8.17
N LEU A 167 -10.02 6.65 8.36
CA LEU A 167 -9.65 7.86 7.61
C LEU A 167 -9.46 7.54 6.13
N SER A 168 -8.67 6.51 5.78
CA SER A 168 -8.48 6.04 4.40
C SER A 168 -9.81 5.64 3.76
N GLY A 169 -10.68 5.03 4.55
CA GLY A 169 -12.02 4.59 4.12
C GLY A 169 -13.06 5.71 4.04
N ARG A 170 -12.69 6.97 4.34
CA ARG A 170 -13.57 8.15 4.21
C ARG A 170 -14.95 7.97 4.86
N GLY A 171 -15.00 7.28 6.01
CA GLY A 171 -16.25 6.98 6.73
C GLY A 171 -17.15 5.91 6.08
N LYS A 172 -16.69 5.24 5.03
CA LYS A 172 -17.43 4.18 4.31
C LYS A 172 -17.06 2.77 4.78
N VAL A 173 -16.14 2.61 5.71
CA VAL A 173 -15.86 1.29 6.31
C VAL A 173 -16.97 0.93 7.28
N ALA A 174 -17.70 -0.14 6.98
CA ALA A 174 -18.76 -0.66 7.84
C ALA A 174 -18.25 -1.70 8.85
N GLU A 175 -17.24 -2.48 8.47
CA GLU A 175 -16.61 -3.46 9.35
C GLU A 175 -15.16 -3.72 8.93
N ALA A 176 -14.28 -3.90 9.92
CA ALA A 176 -12.92 -4.38 9.71
C ALA A 176 -12.68 -5.62 10.57
N ILE A 177 -12.26 -6.71 9.93
CA ILE A 177 -11.92 -7.98 10.57
C ILE A 177 -10.45 -8.24 10.29
N ALA A 178 -9.67 -8.59 11.31
CA ALA A 178 -8.28 -8.95 11.12
C ALA A 178 -7.87 -10.16 11.97
N ALA A 179 -7.02 -10.99 11.38
CA ALA A 179 -6.45 -12.16 12.02
C ALA A 179 -5.06 -12.44 11.45
N THR A 180 -4.23 -13.14 12.18
CA THR A 180 -2.98 -13.67 11.63
C THR A 180 -3.27 -15.01 10.94
N LYS A 181 -2.95 -15.09 9.65
CA LYS A 181 -2.92 -16.33 8.91
C LYS A 181 -1.59 -17.01 9.15
N ARG A 182 -1.63 -18.18 9.81
CA ARG A 182 -0.46 -19.01 10.03
C ARG A 182 -0.03 -19.70 8.73
N SER A 183 1.23 -19.56 8.38
CA SER A 183 1.85 -20.27 7.26
C SER A 183 2.64 -21.48 7.77
N THR A 184 2.70 -22.55 6.96
CA THR A 184 3.49 -23.75 7.28
C THR A 184 4.99 -23.51 7.23
N ASP A 185 5.44 -22.47 6.54
CA ASP A 185 6.83 -22.05 6.40
C ASP A 185 7.25 -20.99 7.45
N GLY A 186 6.37 -20.69 8.42
CA GLY A 186 6.59 -19.70 9.47
C GLY A 186 6.49 -18.24 9.02
N LYS A 187 6.12 -17.98 7.76
CA LYS A 187 5.93 -16.62 7.24
C LYS A 187 4.48 -16.18 7.42
N ASP A 188 4.08 -16.02 8.66
CA ASP A 188 2.75 -15.55 9.02
C ASP A 188 2.41 -14.20 8.37
N MET A 189 1.13 -13.97 8.06
CA MET A 189 0.69 -12.73 7.45
C MET A 189 -0.57 -12.18 8.12
N LEU A 190 -0.70 -10.86 8.16
CA LEU A 190 -1.91 -10.20 8.58
C LEU A 190 -2.97 -10.35 7.49
N PHE A 191 -4.10 -10.92 7.84
CA PHE A 191 -5.24 -11.09 6.95
C PHE A 191 -6.33 -10.10 7.40
N CYS A 192 -6.61 -9.12 6.58
CA CYS A 192 -7.59 -8.08 6.88
C CYS A 192 -8.72 -8.10 5.86
N ILE A 193 -9.95 -8.13 6.35
CA ILE A 193 -11.17 -8.12 5.54
C ILE A 193 -11.95 -6.85 5.86
N LEU A 194 -12.29 -6.08 4.84
CA LEU A 194 -13.10 -4.87 4.98
C LEU A 194 -14.47 -5.06 4.36
N ARG A 195 -15.52 -4.67 5.09
CA ARG A 195 -16.85 -4.46 4.55
C ARG A 195 -17.07 -2.97 4.40
N LEU A 196 -17.41 -2.55 3.20
CA LEU A 196 -17.70 -1.16 2.88
C LEU A 196 -19.20 -0.91 2.80
N ASP A 197 -19.63 0.32 3.07
CA ASP A 197 -21.00 0.81 2.79
C ASP A 197 -21.19 1.12 1.30
N ALA A 198 -20.11 1.16 0.50
CA ALA A 198 -20.12 1.29 -0.94
C ALA A 198 -19.96 -0.07 -1.61
N SER A 199 -20.50 -0.24 -2.83
CA SER A 199 -20.22 -1.42 -3.63
C SER A 199 -18.75 -1.44 -4.02
N ILE A 200 -18.07 -2.59 -3.85
CA ILE A 200 -16.68 -2.77 -4.26
C ILE A 200 -16.50 -2.64 -5.79
N GLU A 201 -17.55 -2.90 -6.55
CA GLU A 201 -17.55 -2.75 -8.02
C GLU A 201 -17.75 -1.29 -8.46
N SER A 202 -18.09 -0.39 -7.51
CA SER A 202 -18.17 1.04 -7.80
C SER A 202 -16.78 1.67 -7.80
N GLU A 203 -16.62 2.77 -8.55
CA GLU A 203 -15.40 3.57 -8.55
C GLU A 203 -15.01 4.01 -7.13
N GLU A 204 -16.00 4.44 -6.33
CA GLU A 204 -15.79 4.84 -4.93
C GLU A 204 -15.27 3.67 -4.08
N GLY A 205 -15.86 2.48 -4.20
CA GLY A 205 -15.42 1.29 -3.45
C GLY A 205 -14.01 0.87 -3.81
N TYR A 206 -13.66 0.92 -5.08
CA TYR A 206 -12.30 0.64 -5.55
C TYR A 206 -11.29 1.63 -4.98
N GLU A 207 -11.56 2.94 -5.07
CA GLU A 207 -10.68 3.99 -4.51
C GLU A 207 -10.47 3.86 -3.00
N ILE A 208 -11.52 3.46 -2.25
CA ILE A 208 -11.41 3.23 -0.81
C ILE A 208 -10.48 2.05 -0.52
N MET A 209 -10.67 0.93 -1.22
CA MET A 209 -9.81 -0.24 -1.03
C MET A 209 -8.36 0.06 -1.38
N ASP A 210 -8.13 0.80 -2.45
CA ASP A 210 -6.80 1.23 -2.89
C ASP A 210 -6.14 2.16 -1.86
N SER A 211 -6.87 3.12 -1.34
CA SER A 211 -6.39 4.04 -0.30
C SER A 211 -6.00 3.29 0.99
N VAL A 212 -6.82 2.33 1.43
CA VAL A 212 -6.49 1.47 2.58
C VAL A 212 -5.31 0.57 2.27
N TYR A 213 -5.20 0.04 1.05
CA TYR A 213 -4.07 -0.77 0.62
C TYR A 213 -2.74 0.01 0.67
N HIS A 214 -2.73 1.25 0.17
CA HIS A 214 -1.57 2.14 0.27
C HIS A 214 -1.17 2.45 1.72
N TYR A 215 -2.15 2.63 2.60
CA TYR A 215 -1.86 2.74 4.03
C TYR A 215 -1.17 1.47 4.57
N PHE A 216 -1.65 0.27 4.22
CA PHE A 216 -1.02 -0.98 4.63
C PHE A 216 0.39 -1.16 4.07
N LEU A 217 0.69 -0.62 2.89
CA LEU A 217 2.04 -0.62 2.34
C LEU A 217 3.01 0.24 3.18
N CYS A 218 2.53 1.31 3.81
CA CYS A 218 3.33 2.17 4.68
C CYS A 218 3.40 1.69 6.13
N ALA A 219 2.30 1.11 6.65
CA ALA A 219 2.17 0.77 8.05
C ALA A 219 2.96 -0.50 8.41
N GLU A 220 3.76 -0.43 9.48
CA GLU A 220 4.43 -1.59 10.06
C GLU A 220 3.53 -2.31 11.05
N LEU A 221 2.47 -2.95 10.57
CA LEU A 221 1.51 -3.66 11.42
C LEU A 221 2.02 -5.03 11.88
N THR A 222 2.91 -5.65 11.11
CA THR A 222 3.49 -6.96 11.43
C THR A 222 5.00 -6.94 11.30
N LYS A 223 5.70 -7.78 12.03
CA LYS A 223 7.17 -7.88 12.04
C LYS A 223 7.79 -8.14 10.66
N ASN A 224 7.09 -8.86 9.80
CA ASN A 224 7.58 -9.21 8.47
C ASN A 224 6.92 -8.39 7.35
N GLY A 225 6.06 -7.43 7.69
CA GLY A 225 5.39 -6.57 6.74
C GLY A 225 4.43 -7.26 5.76
N ARG A 226 4.13 -8.55 5.95
CA ARG A 226 3.24 -9.33 5.06
C ARG A 226 1.78 -9.14 5.47
N PHE A 227 0.95 -8.81 4.49
CA PHE A 227 -0.48 -8.66 4.69
C PHE A 227 -1.29 -9.08 3.46
N ILE A 228 -2.55 -9.39 3.68
CA ILE A 228 -3.57 -9.56 2.64
C ILE A 228 -4.73 -8.65 3.03
N LEU A 229 -5.14 -7.79 2.12
CA LEU A 229 -6.33 -6.95 2.25
C LEU A 229 -7.36 -7.41 1.22
N ILE A 230 -8.55 -7.79 1.67
CA ILE A 230 -9.62 -8.32 0.81
C ILE A 230 -10.95 -7.67 1.21
N ASP A 231 -11.83 -7.47 0.23
CA ASP A 231 -13.21 -7.08 0.49
C ASP A 231 -14.03 -8.24 1.07
N PHE A 232 -15.07 -7.89 1.84
CA PHE A 232 -15.91 -8.87 2.56
C PHE A 232 -16.66 -9.81 1.61
N PHE A 233 -17.12 -9.36 0.45
CA PHE A 233 -17.90 -10.19 -0.46
C PHE A 233 -17.03 -11.29 -1.06
N SER A 234 -15.80 -10.96 -1.44
CA SER A 234 -14.82 -11.94 -1.96
C SER A 234 -14.36 -12.93 -0.89
N ALA A 235 -14.30 -12.52 0.37
CA ALA A 235 -13.77 -13.32 1.49
C ALA A 235 -14.85 -13.68 2.56
N ARG A 236 -16.12 -13.76 2.19
CA ARG A 236 -17.24 -13.97 3.13
C ARG A 236 -17.08 -15.25 3.96
N LYS A 237 -16.67 -16.35 3.33
CA LYS A 237 -16.48 -17.63 4.03
C LYS A 237 -15.34 -17.57 5.03
N GLU A 238 -14.25 -16.92 4.66
CA GLU A 238 -13.10 -16.68 5.53
C GLU A 238 -13.48 -15.77 6.70
N ALA A 239 -14.23 -14.70 6.44
CA ALA A 239 -14.72 -13.79 7.47
C ALA A 239 -15.58 -14.51 8.50
N GLU A 240 -16.53 -15.34 8.08
CA GLU A 240 -17.38 -16.12 8.98
C GLU A 240 -16.57 -17.15 9.77
N LYS A 241 -15.59 -17.80 9.14
CA LYS A 241 -14.67 -18.75 9.81
C LYS A 241 -13.84 -18.03 10.88
N ILE A 242 -13.26 -16.88 10.54
CA ILE A 242 -12.44 -16.09 11.47
C ILE A 242 -13.29 -15.64 12.66
N LYS A 243 -14.47 -15.07 12.43
CA LYS A 243 -15.38 -14.62 13.49
C LYS A 243 -15.76 -15.73 14.47
N LYS A 244 -15.88 -16.98 14.00
CA LYS A 244 -16.24 -18.14 14.84
C LYS A 244 -15.06 -18.69 15.64
N SER A 245 -13.84 -18.56 15.14
CA SER A 245 -12.67 -19.28 15.69
C SER A 245 -11.59 -18.40 16.30
N VAL A 246 -11.62 -17.08 16.04
CA VAL A 246 -10.57 -16.15 16.46
C VAL A 246 -11.16 -15.10 17.40
N PRO A 247 -10.77 -15.10 18.69
CA PRO A 247 -11.14 -14.01 19.60
C PRO A 247 -10.62 -12.65 19.09
N ASP A 248 -11.38 -11.59 19.40
CA ASP A 248 -10.99 -10.19 19.11
C ASP A 248 -10.62 -9.88 17.67
N CYS A 249 -11.10 -10.70 16.72
CA CYS A 249 -10.85 -10.52 15.30
C CYS A 249 -11.60 -9.32 14.70
N VAL A 250 -12.70 -8.89 15.29
CA VAL A 250 -13.43 -7.70 14.86
C VAL A 250 -12.73 -6.47 15.40
N TRP A 251 -12.03 -5.76 14.53
CA TRP A 251 -11.32 -4.55 14.90
C TRP A 251 -12.24 -3.32 14.94
N TYR A 252 -13.22 -3.32 14.07
CA TYR A 252 -14.20 -2.24 13.97
C TYR A 252 -15.54 -2.74 13.43
N ILE A 253 -16.61 -2.19 13.95
CA ILE A 253 -17.98 -2.32 13.42
C ILE A 253 -18.69 -0.98 13.57
N LYS A 254 -19.25 -0.47 12.49
CA LYS A 254 -20.04 0.75 12.47
C LYS A 254 -21.36 0.51 13.21
N LYS A 255 -21.63 1.34 14.20
CA LYS A 255 -22.89 1.34 14.98
C LYS A 255 -24.00 2.03 14.23
#